data_c5f849152a656be616fa8a55242a880a
#
_entry.id   c5f849152a656be616fa8a55242a880a
#
_cell.length_a   1.000
_cell.length_b   1.000
_cell.length_c   1.000
_cell.angle_alpha   90.00
_cell.angle_beta   90.00
_cell.angle_gamma   90.00
#
_symmetry.space_group_name_H-M   'P 1'
#
loop_
_entity.id
_entity.type
_entity.pdbx_description
1 polymer ?
#
loop_
_entity_poly.entity_id
_entity_poly.type
_entity_poly.pdbx_seq_one_letter_code
_entity_poly.pdbx_strand_id
1 'polypeptide(L)'
;MTAEEVADLRLRRYNATVVSLNLLNPDLMVLRVRPDFPRHPHHPGQYCTLGLGYWEPRVAGCQEETLPAGDETKVVRRAYSLSCSIYSEPGRLMRLEENDWFEFYIVLVRENPDGRVPALTPRLFALKKGDRIQVGERVTGHYTLDPVKDGDTVIFLGTGTGEAPHNYMTWELLGRGHTGKILNVCCVRYARDLGYRDTHTALMEQFPNYTYLPLTTREPGVTRKVYIQDLIASGELEERLGGTLDPARTHVFLCGNPKMIGVPHRDRDTGAMSYPQPVGAVEVLEARGFKADVAAIKLKGNVHFEEYW
;
A
#
# COMPACT_ATOMS: atom_id res chain seq x y z
N MET A 1 -30.90 -1.76 -16.30
CA MET A 1 -30.95 -0.31 -15.94
C MET A 1 -30.77 0.53 -17.18
N THR A 2 -31.51 1.64 -17.30
CA THR A 2 -31.36 2.61 -18.38
C THR A 2 -30.14 3.52 -18.15
N ALA A 3 -29.69 4.22 -19.19
CA ALA A 3 -28.60 5.19 -19.06
C ALA A 3 -28.94 6.35 -18.11
N GLU A 4 -30.22 6.75 -18.07
CA GLU A 4 -30.73 7.80 -17.19
C GLU A 4 -30.71 7.36 -15.72
N GLU A 5 -31.16 6.14 -15.43
CA GLU A 5 -31.08 5.55 -14.08
C GLU A 5 -29.63 5.47 -13.56
N VAL A 6 -28.69 5.08 -14.44
CA VAL A 6 -27.26 5.04 -14.11
C VAL A 6 -26.72 6.44 -13.82
N ALA A 7 -27.09 7.43 -14.64
CA ALA A 7 -26.64 8.82 -14.43
C ALA A 7 -27.15 9.39 -13.09
N ASP A 8 -28.41 9.12 -12.74
CA ASP A 8 -29.00 9.53 -11.47
C ASP A 8 -28.33 8.83 -10.26
N LEU A 9 -28.03 7.52 -10.37
CA LEU A 9 -27.29 6.82 -9.33
C LEU A 9 -25.87 7.38 -9.14
N ARG A 10 -25.14 7.70 -10.21
CA ARG A 10 -23.83 8.33 -10.14
C ARG A 10 -23.91 9.69 -9.44
N LEU A 11 -24.90 10.51 -9.78
CA LEU A 11 -25.09 11.83 -9.16
C LEU A 11 -25.34 11.73 -7.65
N ARG A 12 -26.14 10.75 -7.22
CA ARG A 12 -26.51 10.57 -5.81
C ARG A 12 -25.48 9.81 -4.98
N ARG A 13 -24.66 8.96 -5.59
CA ARG A 13 -23.78 8.02 -4.88
C ARG A 13 -22.31 8.38 -4.91
N TYR A 14 -21.88 9.20 -5.87
CA TYR A 14 -20.48 9.55 -6.05
C TYR A 14 -20.18 10.98 -5.63
N ASN A 15 -19.04 11.15 -5.01
CA ASN A 15 -18.60 12.39 -4.39
C ASN A 15 -17.14 12.75 -4.72
N ALA A 16 -16.62 12.18 -5.81
CA ALA A 16 -15.28 12.49 -6.28
C ALA A 16 -15.17 12.30 -7.78
N THR A 17 -14.15 12.90 -8.40
CA THR A 17 -13.85 12.82 -9.83
C THR A 17 -12.46 12.25 -10.07
N VAL A 18 -12.33 11.34 -11.01
CA VAL A 18 -11.02 10.83 -11.49
C VAL A 18 -10.29 11.94 -12.23
N VAL A 19 -9.18 12.42 -11.68
CA VAL A 19 -8.37 13.49 -12.29
C VAL A 19 -7.21 12.94 -13.12
N SER A 20 -6.71 11.76 -12.77
CA SER A 20 -5.65 11.09 -13.50
C SER A 20 -5.74 9.57 -13.27
N LEU A 21 -5.45 8.83 -14.32
CA LEU A 21 -5.32 7.39 -14.31
C LEU A 21 -4.12 7.02 -15.16
N ASN A 22 -3.08 6.47 -14.55
CA ASN A 22 -1.85 6.05 -15.21
C ASN A 22 -1.71 4.53 -15.12
N LEU A 23 -1.95 3.83 -16.22
CA LEU A 23 -1.69 2.40 -16.34
C LEU A 23 -0.19 2.17 -16.52
N LEU A 24 0.44 1.58 -15.52
CA LEU A 24 1.85 1.19 -15.57
C LEU A 24 2.04 -0.11 -16.36
N ASN A 25 1.07 -1.01 -16.23
CA ASN A 25 0.91 -2.21 -17.04
C ASN A 25 -0.57 -2.62 -17.02
N PRO A 26 -1.02 -3.67 -17.74
CA PRO A 26 -2.43 -4.05 -17.82
C PRO A 26 -3.11 -4.35 -16.47
N ASP A 27 -2.33 -4.64 -15.43
CA ASP A 27 -2.84 -5.05 -14.13
C ASP A 27 -2.43 -4.12 -12.98
N LEU A 28 -1.80 -2.96 -13.29
CA LEU A 28 -1.29 -2.05 -12.27
C LEU A 28 -1.48 -0.59 -12.68
N MET A 29 -2.06 0.21 -11.79
CA MET A 29 -2.29 1.63 -12.05
C MET A 29 -2.02 2.53 -10.85
N VAL A 30 -1.69 3.78 -11.14
CA VAL A 30 -1.79 4.91 -10.20
C VAL A 30 -3.05 5.68 -10.53
N LEU A 31 -3.96 5.78 -9.58
CA LEU A 31 -5.25 6.47 -9.70
C LEU A 31 -5.23 7.72 -8.81
N ARG A 32 -5.60 8.88 -9.37
CA ARG A 32 -5.80 10.12 -8.61
C ARG A 32 -7.25 10.54 -8.69
N VAL A 33 -7.83 10.83 -7.54
CA VAL A 33 -9.22 11.27 -7.45
C VAL A 33 -9.32 12.56 -6.62
N ARG A 34 -10.09 13.53 -7.12
CA ARG A 34 -10.39 14.76 -6.43
C ARG A 34 -11.75 14.63 -5.75
N PRO A 35 -11.82 14.70 -4.41
CA PRO A 35 -13.10 14.71 -3.69
C PRO A 35 -13.84 16.02 -3.91
N ASP A 36 -15.17 16.00 -3.81
CA ASP A 36 -16.04 17.18 -3.84
C ASP A 36 -16.13 17.87 -2.46
N PHE A 37 -15.52 17.26 -1.44
CA PHE A 37 -15.47 17.74 -0.07
C PHE A 37 -14.05 18.16 0.32
N PRO A 38 -13.88 19.04 1.33
CA PRO A 38 -12.56 19.41 1.82
C PRO A 38 -11.80 18.20 2.37
N ARG A 39 -10.55 18.05 1.95
CA ARG A 39 -9.69 17.00 2.51
C ARG A 39 -9.33 17.36 3.95
N HIS A 40 -9.72 16.51 4.88
CA HIS A 40 -9.31 16.65 6.27
C HIS A 40 -7.82 16.30 6.42
N PRO A 41 -7.11 16.91 7.39
CA PRO A 41 -5.76 16.51 7.75
C PRO A 41 -5.70 15.00 8.03
N HIS A 42 -4.67 14.36 7.51
CA HIS A 42 -4.44 12.93 7.67
C HIS A 42 -2.94 12.64 7.70
N HIS A 43 -2.56 11.47 8.18
CA HIS A 43 -1.17 11.05 8.30
C HIS A 43 -0.81 10.05 7.21
N PRO A 44 0.46 10.07 6.72
CA PRO A 44 0.99 9.00 5.88
C PRO A 44 0.80 7.62 6.49
N GLY A 45 0.39 6.66 5.65
CA GLY A 45 0.06 5.30 6.07
C GLY A 45 -1.42 5.06 6.36
N GLN A 46 -2.23 6.12 6.48
CA GLN A 46 -3.67 5.99 6.62
C GLN A 46 -4.35 5.65 5.29
N TYR A 47 -5.60 5.20 5.36
CA TYR A 47 -6.41 4.77 4.22
C TYR A 47 -7.79 5.43 4.21
N CYS A 48 -8.42 5.43 3.03
CA CYS A 48 -9.84 5.68 2.89
C CYS A 48 -10.49 4.61 1.99
N THR A 49 -11.81 4.68 1.81
CA THR A 49 -12.50 3.73 0.94
C THR A 49 -12.69 4.30 -0.45
N LEU A 50 -12.51 3.46 -1.47
CA LEU A 50 -13.01 3.69 -2.84
C LEU A 50 -14.23 2.82 -3.09
N GLY A 51 -15.19 3.34 -3.85
CA GLY A 51 -16.41 2.63 -4.18
C GLY A 51 -16.93 2.89 -5.58
N LEU A 52 -17.47 1.84 -6.21
CA LEU A 52 -18.20 1.91 -7.47
C LEU A 52 -19.47 1.07 -7.38
N GLY A 53 -20.48 1.48 -8.11
CA GLY A 53 -21.72 0.72 -8.19
C GLY A 53 -21.56 -0.56 -9.01
N TYR A 54 -22.37 -1.56 -8.67
CA TYR A 54 -22.44 -2.78 -9.48
C TYR A 54 -22.94 -2.54 -10.91
N TRP A 55 -23.54 -1.37 -11.18
CA TRP A 55 -23.95 -0.91 -12.51
C TRP A 55 -22.80 -0.44 -13.40
N GLU A 56 -21.61 -0.24 -12.83
CA GLU A 56 -20.44 0.18 -13.62
C GLU A 56 -19.84 -0.96 -14.42
N PRO A 57 -19.29 -0.67 -15.62
CA PRO A 57 -18.66 -1.69 -16.43
C PRO A 57 -17.41 -2.28 -15.74
N ARG A 58 -17.07 -3.49 -16.13
CA ARG A 58 -15.88 -4.21 -15.72
C ARG A 58 -14.96 -4.41 -16.91
N VAL A 59 -13.64 -4.36 -16.69
CA VAL A 59 -12.68 -4.74 -17.74
C VAL A 59 -12.81 -6.22 -18.08
N ALA A 60 -12.53 -6.56 -19.32
CA ALA A 60 -12.55 -7.95 -19.79
C ALA A 60 -11.46 -8.82 -19.17
N GLY A 61 -11.64 -10.15 -19.24
CA GLY A 61 -10.66 -11.11 -18.73
C GLY A 61 -10.62 -11.22 -17.20
N CYS A 62 -11.69 -10.83 -16.53
CA CYS A 62 -11.89 -11.06 -15.11
C CYS A 62 -12.97 -12.14 -14.90
N GLN A 63 -12.91 -12.80 -13.74
CA GLN A 63 -13.92 -13.77 -13.30
C GLN A 63 -15.33 -13.24 -13.50
N GLU A 64 -16.22 -14.01 -14.07
CA GLU A 64 -17.62 -13.63 -14.29
C GLU A 64 -18.34 -13.35 -12.97
N GLU A 65 -19.19 -12.33 -12.97
CA GLU A 65 -19.93 -11.90 -11.81
C GLU A 65 -21.42 -12.09 -12.03
N THR A 66 -22.04 -12.86 -11.13
CA THR A 66 -23.49 -12.96 -11.05
C THR A 66 -23.94 -12.23 -9.79
N LEU A 67 -24.75 -11.20 -9.96
CA LEU A 67 -25.26 -10.41 -8.84
C LEU A 67 -26.52 -11.06 -8.27
N PRO A 68 -26.66 -11.09 -6.94
CA PRO A 68 -27.94 -11.38 -6.30
C PRO A 68 -28.99 -10.34 -6.70
N ALA A 69 -30.23 -10.75 -6.79
CA ALA A 69 -31.35 -9.83 -7.11
C ALA A 69 -31.40 -8.68 -6.08
N GLY A 70 -31.47 -7.44 -6.59
CA GLY A 70 -31.48 -6.24 -5.77
C GLY A 70 -30.11 -5.66 -5.39
N ASP A 71 -29.02 -6.27 -5.84
CA ASP A 71 -27.67 -5.75 -5.64
C ASP A 71 -27.24 -4.79 -6.76
N GLU A 72 -27.95 -4.73 -7.86
CA GLU A 72 -27.60 -3.96 -9.06
C GLU A 72 -27.46 -2.45 -8.78
N THR A 73 -28.14 -1.93 -7.75
CA THR A 73 -28.08 -0.52 -7.35
C THR A 73 -27.17 -0.24 -6.16
N LYS A 74 -26.45 -1.27 -5.66
CA LYS A 74 -25.53 -1.13 -4.54
C LYS A 74 -24.14 -0.66 -4.98
N VAL A 75 -23.42 -0.05 -4.03
CA VAL A 75 -22.01 0.35 -4.19
C VAL A 75 -21.13 -0.64 -3.44
N VAL A 76 -20.20 -1.26 -4.14
CA VAL A 76 -19.13 -2.04 -3.52
C VAL A 76 -17.98 -1.11 -3.11
N ARG A 77 -17.48 -1.26 -1.88
CA ARG A 77 -16.40 -0.44 -1.30
C ARG A 77 -15.28 -1.31 -0.80
N ARG A 78 -14.04 -0.79 -0.90
CA ARG A 78 -12.85 -1.38 -0.29
C ARG A 78 -11.95 -0.28 0.24
N ALA A 79 -11.20 -0.60 1.29
CA ALA A 79 -10.17 0.27 1.83
C ALA A 79 -8.94 0.25 0.92
N TYR A 80 -8.32 1.41 0.75
CA TYR A 80 -7.07 1.61 0.02
C TYR A 80 -6.19 2.59 0.78
N SER A 81 -4.96 2.18 1.07
CA SER A 81 -3.98 3.07 1.67
C SER A 81 -3.64 4.20 0.70
N LEU A 82 -3.47 5.39 1.26
CA LEU A 82 -3.10 6.55 0.48
C LEU A 82 -1.62 6.46 0.09
N SER A 83 -1.35 6.73 -1.17
CA SER A 83 -0.02 7.01 -1.70
C SER A 83 0.14 8.52 -1.90
N CYS A 84 1.28 8.96 -2.40
CA CYS A 84 1.45 10.32 -2.86
C CYS A 84 2.40 10.39 -4.06
N SER A 85 2.21 11.45 -4.85
CA SER A 85 3.21 11.89 -5.81
C SER A 85 4.35 12.53 -5.04
N ILE A 86 5.44 11.80 -4.83
CA ILE A 86 6.56 12.26 -4.00
C ILE A 86 7.15 13.58 -4.54
N TYR A 87 7.23 13.69 -5.85
CA TYR A 87 7.67 14.90 -6.54
C TYR A 87 6.50 15.63 -7.23
N SER A 88 6.47 16.96 -7.12
CA SER A 88 5.64 17.82 -7.97
C SER A 88 6.32 18.11 -9.32
N GLU A 89 7.64 18.26 -9.29
CA GLU A 89 8.54 18.45 -10.43
C GLU A 89 9.85 17.71 -10.13
N PRO A 90 10.68 17.37 -11.14
CA PRO A 90 11.96 16.71 -10.91
C PRO A 90 12.80 17.40 -9.83
N GLY A 91 13.16 16.68 -8.77
CA GLY A 91 13.97 17.19 -7.66
C GLY A 91 13.24 18.05 -6.64
N ARG A 92 11.95 18.36 -6.82
CA ARG A 92 11.16 19.15 -5.86
C ARG A 92 10.09 18.29 -5.20
N LEU A 93 10.22 18.01 -3.90
CA LEU A 93 9.18 17.31 -3.14
C LEU A 93 7.85 18.08 -3.24
N MET A 94 6.78 17.33 -3.44
CA MET A 94 5.42 17.85 -3.48
C MET A 94 5.06 18.54 -2.15
N ARG A 95 4.29 19.61 -2.20
CA ARG A 95 3.67 20.21 -1.02
C ARG A 95 2.20 19.80 -0.95
N LEU A 96 1.71 19.52 0.25
CA LEU A 96 0.31 19.08 0.45
C LEU A 96 -0.69 20.13 -0.02
N GLU A 97 -0.36 21.41 0.10
CA GLU A 97 -1.20 22.53 -0.32
C GLU A 97 -1.33 22.63 -1.85
N GLU A 98 -0.36 22.06 -2.59
CA GLU A 98 -0.36 22.03 -4.06
C GLU A 98 -1.20 20.87 -4.63
N ASN A 99 -1.75 20.02 -3.76
CA ASN A 99 -2.42 18.78 -4.12
C ASN A 99 -3.87 18.80 -3.61
N ASP A 100 -4.84 18.72 -4.51
CA ASP A 100 -6.27 18.66 -4.21
C ASP A 100 -6.89 17.27 -4.45
N TRP A 101 -6.06 16.22 -4.64
CA TRP A 101 -6.49 14.85 -4.89
C TRP A 101 -5.90 13.87 -3.88
N PHE A 102 -6.52 12.67 -3.81
CA PHE A 102 -5.94 11.48 -3.21
C PHE A 102 -5.30 10.61 -4.29
N GLU A 103 -4.15 10.02 -3.99
CA GLU A 103 -3.47 9.08 -4.89
C GLU A 103 -3.55 7.66 -4.32
N PHE A 104 -3.81 6.70 -5.20
CA PHE A 104 -3.91 5.29 -4.89
C PHE A 104 -3.08 4.47 -5.86
N TYR A 105 -2.43 3.43 -5.34
CA TYR A 105 -1.67 2.46 -6.13
C TYR A 105 -2.44 1.13 -6.12
N ILE A 106 -2.96 0.72 -7.27
CA ILE A 106 -4.00 -0.32 -7.35
C ILE A 106 -3.59 -1.41 -8.32
N VAL A 107 -3.68 -2.68 -7.84
CA VAL A 107 -3.53 -3.87 -8.68
C VAL A 107 -4.90 -4.40 -9.10
N LEU A 108 -5.03 -4.80 -10.37
CA LEU A 108 -6.21 -5.51 -10.87
C LEU A 108 -6.22 -6.95 -10.35
N VAL A 109 -7.25 -7.28 -9.60
CA VAL A 109 -7.55 -8.67 -9.23
C VAL A 109 -8.51 -9.23 -10.28
N ARG A 110 -8.03 -10.17 -11.09
CA ARG A 110 -8.85 -10.81 -12.14
C ARG A 110 -9.71 -11.94 -11.60
N GLU A 111 -9.18 -12.70 -10.66
CA GLU A 111 -9.83 -13.79 -9.95
C GLU A 111 -9.25 -13.93 -8.55
N ASN A 112 -10.04 -14.45 -7.61
CA ASN A 112 -9.56 -14.79 -6.28
C ASN A 112 -9.40 -16.30 -6.14
N PRO A 113 -8.32 -16.77 -5.52
CA PRO A 113 -8.10 -18.22 -5.29
C PRO A 113 -9.18 -18.90 -4.44
N ASP A 114 -9.89 -18.13 -3.61
CA ASP A 114 -10.97 -18.62 -2.75
C ASP A 114 -12.35 -18.63 -3.44
N GLY A 115 -12.40 -18.31 -4.73
CA GLY A 115 -13.60 -18.29 -5.54
C GLY A 115 -14.52 -17.06 -5.37
N ARG A 116 -14.21 -16.16 -4.46
CA ARG A 116 -14.96 -14.88 -4.35
C ARG A 116 -14.68 -13.99 -5.55
N VAL A 117 -15.74 -13.51 -6.20
CA VAL A 117 -15.59 -12.67 -7.39
C VAL A 117 -15.01 -11.30 -7.03
N PRO A 118 -13.93 -10.84 -7.68
CA PRO A 118 -13.41 -9.49 -7.50
C PRO A 118 -14.40 -8.46 -8.03
N ALA A 119 -15.07 -7.75 -7.15
CA ALA A 119 -16.15 -6.84 -7.55
C ALA A 119 -15.64 -5.43 -7.90
N LEU A 120 -14.67 -4.88 -7.17
CA LEU A 120 -14.29 -3.47 -7.29
C LEU A 120 -13.17 -3.21 -8.28
N THR A 121 -12.04 -3.93 -8.19
CA THR A 121 -10.85 -3.62 -9.03
C THR A 121 -11.12 -3.75 -10.53
N PRO A 122 -11.94 -4.71 -11.05
CA PRO A 122 -12.31 -4.74 -12.45
C PRO A 122 -13.08 -3.49 -12.92
N ARG A 123 -13.85 -2.86 -12.02
CA ARG A 123 -14.58 -1.61 -12.29
C ARG A 123 -13.67 -0.39 -12.22
N LEU A 124 -12.73 -0.36 -11.26
CA LEU A 124 -11.73 0.72 -11.17
C LEU A 124 -10.88 0.80 -12.44
N PHE A 125 -10.51 -0.34 -13.02
CA PHE A 125 -9.72 -0.39 -14.26
C PHE A 125 -10.52 -0.04 -15.52
N ALA A 126 -11.84 0.01 -15.45
CA ALA A 126 -12.70 0.49 -16.54
C ALA A 126 -12.90 2.02 -16.54
N LEU A 127 -12.47 2.71 -15.46
CA LEU A 127 -12.60 4.17 -15.31
C LEU A 127 -11.74 4.93 -16.33
N LYS A 128 -12.17 6.15 -16.59
CA LYS A 128 -11.46 7.14 -17.41
C LYS A 128 -11.35 8.45 -16.64
N LYS A 129 -10.43 9.31 -17.07
CA LYS A 129 -10.36 10.68 -16.56
C LYS A 129 -11.70 11.40 -16.76
N GLY A 130 -12.19 12.03 -15.71
CA GLY A 130 -13.49 12.70 -15.67
C GLY A 130 -14.63 11.85 -15.11
N ASP A 131 -14.46 10.54 -15.00
CA ASP A 131 -15.48 9.67 -14.42
C ASP A 131 -15.70 9.97 -12.95
N ARG A 132 -16.91 9.69 -12.49
CA ARG A 132 -17.29 9.86 -11.09
C ARG A 132 -17.07 8.57 -10.30
N ILE A 133 -16.69 8.73 -9.05
CA ILE A 133 -16.40 7.63 -8.11
C ILE A 133 -16.82 8.02 -6.70
N GLN A 134 -17.11 7.04 -5.85
CA GLN A 134 -17.32 7.27 -4.43
C GLN A 134 -16.01 7.14 -3.67
N VAL A 135 -15.70 8.15 -2.83
CA VAL A 135 -14.55 8.16 -1.91
C VAL A 135 -15.08 8.32 -0.49
N GLY A 136 -14.52 7.56 0.45
CA GLY A 136 -14.84 7.73 1.87
C GLY A 136 -14.31 9.07 2.40
N GLU A 137 -15.16 9.82 3.06
CA GLU A 137 -14.81 11.15 3.62
C GLU A 137 -13.82 11.05 4.78
N ARG A 138 -13.85 9.91 5.49
CA ARG A 138 -12.93 9.66 6.60
C ARG A 138 -11.68 8.96 6.11
N VAL A 139 -10.52 9.59 6.37
CA VAL A 139 -9.23 8.95 6.31
C VAL A 139 -8.92 8.43 7.72
N THR A 140 -8.55 7.16 7.84
CA THR A 140 -8.33 6.48 9.12
C THR A 140 -7.21 5.45 9.02
N GLY A 141 -6.82 4.86 10.13
CA GLY A 141 -5.75 3.86 10.22
C GLY A 141 -4.74 4.22 11.31
N HIS A 142 -4.06 3.20 11.81
CA HIS A 142 -3.05 3.33 12.87
C HIS A 142 -1.64 2.95 12.41
N TYR A 143 -1.50 2.66 11.13
CA TYR A 143 -0.23 2.38 10.48
C TYR A 143 0.44 3.69 10.08
N THR A 144 1.04 4.38 11.07
CA THR A 144 1.57 5.74 10.93
C THR A 144 2.99 5.86 11.47
N LEU A 145 3.66 6.97 11.15
CA LEU A 145 5.01 7.29 11.61
C LEU A 145 5.07 7.85 13.05
N ASP A 146 3.94 7.87 13.79
CA ASP A 146 3.88 8.45 15.12
C ASP A 146 4.95 7.96 16.11
N PRO A 147 5.37 6.67 16.11
CA PRO A 147 6.40 6.19 17.01
C PRO A 147 7.83 6.57 16.59
N VAL A 148 8.04 7.03 15.35
CA VAL A 148 9.37 7.30 14.77
C VAL A 148 9.90 8.64 15.22
N LYS A 149 11.05 8.64 15.89
CA LYS A 149 11.78 9.84 16.30
C LYS A 149 12.82 10.24 15.25
N ASP A 150 13.24 11.49 15.28
CA ASP A 150 14.35 11.91 14.43
C ASP A 150 15.63 11.11 14.74
N GLY A 151 16.35 10.74 13.71
CA GLY A 151 17.56 9.92 13.81
C GLY A 151 17.32 8.42 14.00
N ASP A 152 16.09 7.93 14.13
CA ASP A 152 15.80 6.51 14.13
C ASP A 152 16.00 5.93 12.72
N THR A 153 16.37 4.65 12.63
CA THR A 153 16.38 3.93 11.35
C THR A 153 14.98 3.50 11.01
N VAL A 154 14.53 3.76 9.78
CA VAL A 154 13.21 3.36 9.29
C VAL A 154 13.37 2.40 8.12
N ILE A 155 12.72 1.24 8.21
CA ILE A 155 12.76 0.20 7.17
C ILE A 155 11.34 -0.05 6.70
N PHE A 156 11.10 0.17 5.42
CA PHE A 156 9.87 -0.17 4.73
C PHE A 156 10.04 -1.48 3.97
N LEU A 157 9.17 -2.45 4.20
CA LEU A 157 9.19 -3.76 3.56
C LEU A 157 7.83 -4.01 2.90
N GLY A 158 7.76 -3.71 1.61
CA GLY A 158 6.51 -3.79 0.84
C GLY A 158 6.48 -4.92 -0.18
N THR A 159 5.30 -5.48 -0.42
CA THR A 159 5.06 -6.36 -1.56
C THR A 159 4.00 -5.77 -2.49
N GLY A 160 4.33 -5.62 -3.78
CA GLY A 160 3.41 -5.06 -4.76
C GLY A 160 2.90 -3.68 -4.36
N THR A 161 1.58 -3.51 -4.34
CA THR A 161 0.94 -2.24 -3.96
C THR A 161 1.04 -1.89 -2.47
N GLY A 162 1.62 -2.76 -1.63
CA GLY A 162 2.02 -2.41 -0.28
C GLY A 162 3.09 -1.30 -0.22
N GLU A 163 3.69 -0.94 -1.36
CA GLU A 163 4.54 0.25 -1.51
C GLU A 163 3.77 1.57 -1.33
N ALA A 164 2.43 1.59 -1.53
CA ALA A 164 1.62 2.80 -1.49
C ALA A 164 1.77 3.63 -0.20
N PRO A 165 1.51 3.08 1.01
CA PRO A 165 1.70 3.82 2.25
C PRO A 165 3.16 4.19 2.49
N HIS A 166 4.11 3.35 2.05
CA HIS A 166 5.55 3.59 2.21
C HIS A 166 6.03 4.79 1.39
N ASN A 167 5.45 5.04 0.19
CA ASN A 167 5.72 6.24 -0.59
C ASN A 167 5.34 7.50 0.16
N TYR A 168 4.16 7.52 0.75
CA TYR A 168 3.70 8.67 1.50
C TYR A 168 4.51 8.87 2.79
N MET A 169 4.84 7.79 3.49
CA MET A 169 5.73 7.84 4.67
C MET A 169 7.14 8.29 4.31
N THR A 170 7.70 7.83 3.19
CA THR A 170 9.02 8.28 2.68
C THR A 170 9.00 9.77 2.40
N TRP A 171 7.97 10.26 1.68
CA TRP A 171 7.80 11.69 1.41
C TRP A 171 7.78 12.52 2.70
N GLU A 172 7.02 12.09 3.72
CA GLU A 172 6.92 12.76 5.01
C GLU A 172 8.27 12.82 5.72
N LEU A 173 8.98 11.66 5.81
CA LEU A 173 10.30 11.60 6.46
C LEU A 173 11.30 12.53 5.79
N LEU A 174 11.39 12.50 4.46
CA LEU A 174 12.31 13.33 3.70
C LEU A 174 11.91 14.82 3.77
N GLY A 175 10.61 15.10 3.68
CA GLY A 175 10.07 16.46 3.74
C GLY A 175 10.29 17.16 5.08
N ARG A 176 10.25 16.41 6.19
CA ARG A 176 10.55 16.95 7.52
C ARG A 176 12.04 16.94 7.88
N GLY A 177 12.93 16.52 6.96
CA GLY A 177 14.37 16.49 7.17
C GLY A 177 14.85 15.42 8.14
N HIS A 178 14.19 14.25 8.15
CA HIS A 178 14.58 13.11 8.98
C HIS A 178 16.05 12.73 8.77
N THR A 179 16.83 12.63 9.85
CA THR A 179 18.28 12.45 9.80
C THR A 179 18.73 10.99 9.87
N GLY A 180 17.84 10.09 10.31
CA GLY A 180 18.11 8.65 10.37
C GLY A 180 18.12 7.99 8.99
N LYS A 181 18.63 6.77 8.92
CA LYS A 181 18.64 5.98 7.69
C LYS A 181 17.24 5.51 7.32
N ILE A 182 16.92 5.57 6.04
CA ILE A 182 15.64 5.09 5.48
C ILE A 182 15.97 4.04 4.41
N LEU A 183 15.49 2.81 4.61
CA LEU A 183 15.57 1.74 3.62
C LEU A 183 14.15 1.36 3.16
N ASN A 184 13.89 1.45 1.87
CA ASN A 184 12.62 1.01 1.28
C ASN A 184 12.87 -0.21 0.37
N VAL A 185 12.30 -1.34 0.73
CA VAL A 185 12.36 -2.61 -0.02
C VAL A 185 11.00 -2.86 -0.64
N CYS A 186 10.94 -2.92 -1.97
CA CYS A 186 9.74 -3.30 -2.70
C CYS A 186 9.96 -4.63 -3.43
N CYS A 187 9.20 -5.68 -3.03
CA CYS A 187 9.27 -7.00 -3.63
C CYS A 187 8.07 -7.24 -4.55
N VAL A 188 8.36 -7.45 -5.83
CA VAL A 188 7.36 -7.65 -6.89
C VAL A 188 7.64 -8.92 -7.71
N ARG A 189 6.74 -9.26 -8.62
CA ARG A 189 6.95 -10.39 -9.54
C ARG A 189 7.94 -10.03 -10.64
N TYR A 190 7.73 -8.89 -11.30
CA TYR A 190 8.50 -8.43 -12.46
C TYR A 190 8.90 -6.97 -12.29
N ALA A 191 10.01 -6.55 -12.89
CA ALA A 191 10.49 -5.16 -12.85
C ALA A 191 9.45 -4.15 -13.36
N ARG A 192 8.60 -4.54 -14.31
CA ARG A 192 7.49 -3.72 -14.80
C ARG A 192 6.39 -3.43 -13.75
N ASP A 193 6.43 -4.14 -12.61
CA ASP A 193 5.49 -3.98 -11.50
C ASP A 193 6.03 -2.99 -10.44
N LEU A 194 7.23 -2.42 -10.64
CA LEU A 194 7.84 -1.39 -9.79
C LEU A 194 7.38 -0.01 -10.25
N GLY A 195 6.19 0.40 -9.83
CA GLY A 195 5.54 1.60 -10.35
C GLY A 195 6.19 2.93 -9.98
N TYR A 196 6.96 2.97 -8.90
CA TYR A 196 7.65 4.16 -8.42
C TYR A 196 9.17 4.08 -8.51
N ARG A 197 9.70 3.10 -9.25
CA ARG A 197 11.14 2.84 -9.36
C ARG A 197 11.97 4.08 -9.71
N ASP A 198 11.55 4.82 -10.74
CA ASP A 198 12.30 5.99 -11.20
C ASP A 198 12.27 7.11 -10.14
N THR A 199 11.14 7.28 -9.46
CA THR A 199 11.00 8.21 -8.34
C THR A 199 11.95 7.85 -7.20
N HIS A 200 12.00 6.58 -6.80
CA HIS A 200 12.90 6.13 -5.73
C HIS A 200 14.38 6.21 -6.13
N THR A 201 14.70 5.98 -7.41
CA THR A 201 16.06 6.17 -7.93
C THR A 201 16.48 7.64 -7.81
N ALA A 202 15.63 8.58 -8.21
CA ALA A 202 15.90 10.01 -8.05
C ALA A 202 16.02 10.44 -6.57
N LEU A 203 15.23 9.82 -5.67
CA LEU A 203 15.36 10.07 -4.23
C LEU A 203 16.73 9.63 -3.68
N MET A 204 17.27 8.49 -4.11
CA MET A 204 18.61 8.05 -3.69
C MET A 204 19.71 9.00 -4.13
N GLU A 205 19.56 9.64 -5.29
CA GLU A 205 20.51 10.65 -5.77
C GLU A 205 20.42 11.94 -4.95
N GLN A 206 19.25 12.30 -4.47
CA GLN A 206 18.99 13.55 -3.75
C GLN A 206 19.22 13.45 -2.24
N PHE A 207 18.93 12.30 -1.63
CA PHE A 207 18.95 12.10 -0.17
C PHE A 207 19.94 10.99 0.24
N PRO A 208 21.11 11.35 0.75
CA PRO A 208 22.16 10.36 1.09
C PRO A 208 21.76 9.34 2.18
N ASN A 209 20.77 9.65 2.99
CA ASN A 209 20.24 8.76 4.03
C ASN A 209 19.09 7.85 3.54
N TYR A 210 18.71 7.94 2.26
CA TYR A 210 17.66 7.12 1.65
C TYR A 210 18.25 6.05 0.74
N THR A 211 17.75 4.82 0.89
CA THR A 211 18.11 3.67 0.04
C THR A 211 16.85 2.96 -0.44
N TYR A 212 16.78 2.65 -1.74
CA TYR A 212 15.72 1.84 -2.34
C TYR A 212 16.28 0.52 -2.84
N LEU A 213 15.64 -0.59 -2.45
CA LEU A 213 16.03 -1.95 -2.86
C LEU A 213 14.85 -2.65 -3.54
N PRO A 214 14.76 -2.63 -4.87
CA PRO A 214 13.77 -3.39 -5.60
C PRO A 214 14.16 -4.87 -5.66
N LEU A 215 13.21 -5.76 -5.39
CA LEU A 215 13.34 -7.21 -5.53
C LEU A 215 12.36 -7.72 -6.57
N THR A 216 12.84 -8.59 -7.47
CA THR A 216 11.99 -9.27 -8.45
C THR A 216 12.10 -10.78 -8.28
N THR A 217 10.95 -11.48 -8.30
CA THR A 217 10.90 -12.91 -7.99
C THR A 217 10.61 -13.78 -9.20
N ARG A 218 10.24 -13.20 -10.34
CA ARG A 218 9.85 -13.93 -11.57
C ARG A 218 10.45 -13.33 -12.85
N GLU A 219 11.48 -12.46 -12.74
CA GLU A 219 12.19 -11.99 -13.93
C GLU A 219 12.86 -13.14 -14.67
N PRO A 220 12.89 -13.11 -16.02
CA PRO A 220 13.69 -14.05 -16.79
C PRO A 220 15.16 -13.97 -16.37
N GLY A 221 15.78 -15.12 -16.10
CA GLY A 221 17.16 -15.19 -15.65
C GLY A 221 17.37 -15.12 -14.14
N VAL A 222 16.33 -14.89 -13.35
CA VAL A 222 16.43 -15.02 -11.88
C VAL A 222 16.59 -16.50 -11.52
N THR A 223 17.82 -16.87 -11.12
CA THR A 223 18.15 -18.25 -10.71
C THR A 223 17.82 -18.53 -9.25
N ARG A 224 17.84 -17.50 -8.41
CA ARG A 224 17.48 -17.59 -6.99
C ARG A 224 16.41 -16.53 -6.67
N LYS A 225 15.27 -16.96 -6.19
CA LYS A 225 14.25 -16.07 -5.65
C LYS A 225 14.67 -15.63 -4.27
N VAL A 226 14.71 -14.31 -4.06
CA VAL A 226 14.96 -13.70 -2.75
C VAL A 226 13.68 -13.01 -2.32
N TYR A 227 13.16 -13.41 -1.17
CA TYR A 227 12.00 -12.80 -0.55
C TYR A 227 12.44 -11.89 0.60
N ILE A 228 11.54 -11.05 1.07
CA ILE A 228 11.82 -10.11 2.17
C ILE A 228 12.30 -10.85 3.43
N GLN A 229 11.69 -11.99 3.77
CA GLN A 229 12.12 -12.81 4.90
C GLN A 229 13.56 -13.31 4.76
N ASP A 230 13.96 -13.65 3.54
CA ASP A 230 15.33 -14.12 3.25
C ASP A 230 16.35 -12.99 3.47
N LEU A 231 16.02 -11.76 3.07
CA LEU A 231 16.89 -10.59 3.31
C LEU A 231 17.08 -10.33 4.81
N ILE A 232 16.00 -10.45 5.60
CA ILE A 232 16.08 -10.26 7.05
C ILE A 232 16.93 -11.37 7.67
N ALA A 233 16.68 -12.62 7.30
CA ALA A 233 17.36 -13.77 7.87
C ALA A 233 18.86 -13.82 7.52
N SER A 234 19.23 -13.41 6.31
CA SER A 234 20.64 -13.43 5.84
C SER A 234 21.50 -12.31 6.39
N GLY A 235 20.91 -11.25 6.95
CA GLY A 235 21.63 -10.03 7.35
C GLY A 235 21.89 -9.05 6.21
N GLU A 236 21.37 -9.31 5.01
CA GLU A 236 21.55 -8.44 3.85
C GLU A 236 20.95 -7.04 4.07
N LEU A 237 19.91 -6.91 4.91
CA LEU A 237 19.38 -5.61 5.29
C LEU A 237 20.43 -4.73 5.96
N GLU A 238 21.21 -5.30 6.89
CA GLU A 238 22.30 -4.61 7.59
C GLU A 238 23.42 -4.20 6.64
N GLU A 239 23.78 -5.06 5.71
CA GLU A 239 24.77 -4.74 4.69
C GLU A 239 24.33 -3.54 3.84
N ARG A 240 23.07 -3.51 3.42
CA ARG A 240 22.51 -2.39 2.65
C ARG A 240 22.44 -1.10 3.44
N LEU A 241 22.18 -1.18 4.74
CA LEU A 241 22.18 -0.03 5.64
C LEU A 241 23.59 0.39 6.09
N GLY A 242 24.60 -0.44 5.85
CA GLY A 242 25.97 -0.18 6.29
C GLY A 242 26.13 -0.18 7.81
N GLY A 243 25.42 -1.11 8.50
CA GLY A 243 25.52 -1.24 9.96
C GLY A 243 24.48 -2.21 10.53
N THR A 244 24.64 -2.61 11.78
CA THR A 244 23.72 -3.48 12.49
C THR A 244 22.40 -2.78 12.81
N LEU A 245 21.31 -3.54 12.84
CA LEU A 245 20.01 -3.05 13.26
C LEU A 245 19.92 -3.06 14.79
N ASP A 246 19.75 -1.88 15.37
CA ASP A 246 19.43 -1.73 16.80
C ASP A 246 17.90 -1.69 16.97
N PRO A 247 17.27 -2.71 17.59
CA PRO A 247 15.83 -2.70 17.81
C PRO A 247 15.34 -1.51 18.65
N ALA A 248 16.17 -0.91 19.49
CA ALA A 248 15.79 0.25 20.28
C ALA A 248 15.65 1.54 19.47
N ARG A 249 16.25 1.58 18.26
CA ARG A 249 16.31 2.76 17.37
C ARG A 249 15.92 2.44 15.93
N THR A 250 15.26 1.32 15.69
CA THR A 250 14.85 0.92 14.35
C THR A 250 13.36 0.61 14.35
N HIS A 251 12.62 1.22 13.41
CA HIS A 251 11.23 0.90 13.15
C HIS A 251 11.11 0.19 11.80
N VAL A 252 10.39 -0.92 11.77
CA VAL A 252 10.14 -1.72 10.57
C VAL A 252 8.65 -1.68 10.24
N PHE A 253 8.34 -1.25 9.02
CA PHE A 253 6.97 -1.14 8.50
C PHE A 253 6.76 -2.18 7.40
N LEU A 254 5.83 -3.12 7.61
CA LEU A 254 5.51 -4.22 6.69
C LEU A 254 4.16 -3.97 6.05
N CYS A 255 4.07 -3.98 4.71
CA CYS A 255 2.77 -3.83 4.04
C CYS A 255 2.64 -4.75 2.82
N GLY A 256 1.46 -5.32 2.64
CA GLY A 256 1.10 -6.11 1.46
C GLY A 256 0.68 -7.55 1.76
N ASN A 257 1.38 -8.54 1.20
CA ASN A 257 0.99 -9.94 1.26
C ASN A 257 1.04 -10.50 2.68
N PRO A 258 -0.08 -11.04 3.22
CA PRO A 258 -0.13 -11.64 4.56
C PRO A 258 0.92 -12.74 4.80
N LYS A 259 1.23 -13.55 3.76
CA LYS A 259 2.26 -14.59 3.87
C LYS A 259 3.69 -14.02 4.01
N MET A 260 3.93 -12.82 3.49
CA MET A 260 5.21 -12.14 3.69
C MET A 260 5.28 -11.56 5.11
N ILE A 261 4.21 -10.96 5.58
CA ILE A 261 4.12 -10.34 6.90
C ILE A 261 4.18 -11.41 7.99
N GLY A 262 3.30 -12.41 7.94
CA GLY A 262 3.23 -13.50 8.89
C GLY A 262 2.78 -13.04 10.28
N VAL A 263 1.64 -12.34 10.33
CA VAL A 263 1.07 -11.82 11.59
C VAL A 263 0.83 -12.97 12.57
N PRO A 264 1.38 -12.91 13.79
CA PRO A 264 1.21 -13.96 14.75
C PRO A 264 -0.23 -14.00 15.29
N HIS A 265 -0.73 -15.21 15.50
CA HIS A 265 -1.98 -15.43 16.20
C HIS A 265 -1.73 -15.51 17.70
N ARG A 266 -2.47 -14.72 18.49
CA ARG A 266 -2.46 -14.79 19.94
C ARG A 266 -3.68 -15.58 20.41
N ASP A 267 -3.45 -16.71 21.06
CA ASP A 267 -4.50 -17.48 21.74
C ASP A 267 -5.12 -16.63 22.84
N ARG A 268 -6.44 -16.56 22.89
CA ARG A 268 -7.16 -15.67 23.81
C ARG A 268 -7.14 -16.18 25.25
N ASP A 269 -7.10 -17.49 25.44
CA ASP A 269 -7.23 -18.12 26.77
C ASP A 269 -5.86 -18.26 27.43
N THR A 270 -4.86 -18.69 26.68
CA THR A 270 -3.51 -18.94 27.20
C THR A 270 -2.57 -17.74 27.03
N GLY A 271 -2.88 -16.82 26.11
CA GLY A 271 -2.00 -15.74 25.72
C GLY A 271 -0.81 -16.17 24.86
N ALA A 272 -0.71 -17.46 24.52
CA ALA A 272 0.38 -17.99 23.71
C ALA A 272 0.36 -17.40 22.29
N MET A 273 1.57 -17.12 21.77
CA MET A 273 1.76 -16.65 20.38
C MET A 273 2.09 -17.83 19.48
N SER A 274 1.49 -17.89 18.32
CA SER A 274 1.81 -18.85 17.25
C SER A 274 1.96 -18.13 15.92
N TYR A 275 2.91 -18.58 15.11
CA TYR A 275 3.20 -17.98 13.82
C TYR A 275 2.65 -18.83 12.67
N PRO A 276 2.17 -18.22 11.60
CA PRO A 276 1.69 -18.96 10.41
C PRO A 276 2.86 -19.59 9.66
N GLN A 277 2.56 -20.62 8.89
CA GLN A 277 3.53 -21.22 7.98
C GLN A 277 3.16 -20.90 6.53
N PRO A 278 4.13 -20.64 5.64
CA PRO A 278 5.58 -20.52 5.91
C PRO A 278 5.94 -19.33 6.78
N VAL A 279 7.15 -19.34 7.34
CA VAL A 279 7.71 -18.27 8.20
C VAL A 279 7.57 -16.90 7.54
N GLY A 280 6.98 -15.94 8.24
CA GLY A 280 6.83 -14.56 7.81
C GLY A 280 7.90 -13.64 8.38
N ALA A 281 7.92 -12.39 7.89
CA ALA A 281 8.90 -11.39 8.31
C ALA A 281 8.81 -11.03 9.79
N VAL A 282 7.60 -11.03 10.38
CA VAL A 282 7.40 -10.72 11.81
C VAL A 282 8.15 -11.72 12.68
N GLU A 283 7.99 -13.03 12.43
CA GLU A 283 8.68 -14.07 13.20
C GLU A 283 10.21 -13.93 13.13
N VAL A 284 10.75 -13.67 11.94
CA VAL A 284 12.20 -13.48 11.74
C VAL A 284 12.71 -12.24 12.48
N LEU A 285 11.94 -11.14 12.46
CA LEU A 285 12.30 -9.91 13.17
C LEU A 285 12.21 -10.09 14.70
N GLU A 286 11.17 -10.76 15.20
CA GLU A 286 11.04 -11.00 16.64
C GLU A 286 12.16 -11.92 17.19
N ALA A 287 12.60 -12.92 16.41
CA ALA A 287 13.77 -13.73 16.73
C ALA A 287 15.06 -12.91 16.84
N ARG A 288 15.10 -11.69 16.28
CA ARG A 288 16.21 -10.73 16.30
C ARG A 288 16.04 -9.61 17.34
N GLY A 289 15.06 -9.74 18.24
CA GLY A 289 14.81 -8.82 19.34
C GLY A 289 13.87 -7.65 19.05
N PHE A 290 13.29 -7.61 17.85
CA PHE A 290 12.19 -6.68 17.53
C PHE A 290 10.90 -7.10 18.21
N LYS A 291 9.91 -6.22 18.22
CA LYS A 291 8.57 -6.49 18.80
C LYS A 291 7.49 -6.00 17.86
N ALA A 292 6.58 -6.89 17.49
CA ALA A 292 5.44 -6.53 16.66
C ALA A 292 4.37 -5.75 17.46
N ASP A 293 3.62 -4.91 16.77
CA ASP A 293 2.39 -4.32 17.31
C ASP A 293 1.37 -5.41 17.61
N VAL A 294 0.75 -5.35 18.80
CA VAL A 294 -0.32 -6.28 19.19
C VAL A 294 -1.57 -5.48 19.53
N ALA A 295 -2.44 -5.30 18.55
CA ALA A 295 -3.65 -4.48 18.69
C ALA A 295 -4.58 -4.96 19.81
N ALA A 296 -4.71 -6.27 19.99
CA ALA A 296 -5.59 -6.87 21.02
C ALA A 296 -5.28 -6.42 22.45
N ILE A 297 -4.04 -6.08 22.74
CA ILE A 297 -3.59 -5.61 24.07
C ILE A 297 -3.03 -4.19 24.03
N LYS A 298 -3.24 -3.48 22.93
CA LYS A 298 -2.75 -2.10 22.68
C LYS A 298 -1.23 -1.96 22.88
N LEU A 299 -0.48 -3.04 22.65
CA LEU A 299 0.98 -3.01 22.67
C LEU A 299 1.48 -2.37 21.38
N LYS A 300 2.29 -1.33 21.52
CA LYS A 300 3.07 -0.73 20.43
C LYS A 300 4.48 -1.28 20.49
N GLY A 301 4.88 -1.90 19.40
CA GLY A 301 6.25 -2.38 19.19
C GLY A 301 7.03 -1.43 18.27
N ASN A 302 8.00 -2.00 17.62
CA ASN A 302 8.81 -1.35 16.57
C ASN A 302 8.72 -2.09 15.23
N VAL A 303 7.86 -3.10 15.15
CA VAL A 303 7.43 -3.74 13.89
C VAL A 303 5.96 -3.45 13.69
N HIS A 304 5.65 -2.65 12.69
CA HIS A 304 4.32 -2.19 12.32
C HIS A 304 3.89 -2.87 11.04
N PHE A 305 2.63 -3.23 10.89
CA PHE A 305 2.18 -3.94 9.69
C PHE A 305 0.75 -3.62 9.29
N GLU A 306 0.50 -3.73 7.98
CA GLU A 306 -0.83 -3.66 7.37
C GLU A 306 -0.95 -4.71 6.26
N GLU A 307 -1.92 -5.62 6.39
CA GLU A 307 -2.15 -6.70 5.43
C GLU A 307 -3.11 -6.26 4.32
N TYR A 308 -2.75 -6.57 3.07
CA TYR A 308 -3.62 -6.39 1.91
C TYR A 308 -4.22 -7.72 1.47
N TRP A 309 -5.53 -7.71 1.24
CA TRP A 309 -6.32 -8.87 0.83
C TRP A 309 -6.78 -8.77 -0.63
#